data_05debd691d73a9af7873f29a64c9febd
#
_entry.id   05debd691d73a9af7873f29a64c9febd
#
_cell.length_a   1.000
_cell.length_b   1.000
_cell.length_c   1.000
_cell.angle_alpha   90.00
_cell.angle_beta   90.00
_cell.angle_gamma   90.00
#
_symmetry.space_group_name_H-M   'P 1'
#
loop_
_entity.id
_entity.type
_entity.pdbx_description
1 polymer ?
#
loop_
_entity_poly.entity_id
_entity_poly.type
_entity_poly.pdbx_seq_one_letter_code
_entity_poly.pdbx_strand_id
1 'polypeptide(L)'
;MIGKISTPRGEHVQPLLYYLFGPGRQEEHTDPHIVAGWRHPADLEPPLRPGGKRDFTKLAGLLLQPQAALGKRAYARPVWHCSMRAAPEDRILSDGEWAAIAHDVMDRTGLSPYGQEDEAVRWVAVRHGDDHIHLVAMLARQDGGKPTVSWERYKVRAACLAAEQRYALRSTAPADRTAARCPTRAETEKAARRGLDEAPRITLRRQVTTAAAGAGSEQEFFARLDQAGMLVRKRFSISNPGQVTGYSVALPGDTAKDGGPVWYGGGKLAADLSWPKLQERWTPARTAPGRPHLTLTAEERDAIWDHAARAAADATAQIRILAWTDPAAAADAAWAASGTLHMAAAALGSRILRQAADAYDRAARAPYGRLPPPSLAGNRLRQAARLLSALAYLTGDRSMAPIVLITRLAALAEAVAGLRQSQQHAAQAAAALAAAGQLHTAAHPAPPAQPRPAQRASTAAQLAGQSFPPPATRPATGQPGPAPGGPPPPRRPPPPRPRGPTR
;
A
#
# COMPACT_ATOMS: atom_id res chain seq x y z
N MET A 1 13.21 1.66 4.60
CA MET A 1 13.78 0.39 4.07
C MET A 1 12.68 -0.67 3.92
N ILE A 2 12.75 -1.52 2.90
CA ILE A 2 11.76 -2.59 2.65
C ILE A 2 12.47 -3.93 2.55
N GLY A 3 12.09 -4.88 3.42
CA GLY A 3 12.52 -6.27 3.35
C GLY A 3 11.41 -7.15 2.74
N LYS A 4 11.74 -7.97 1.75
CA LYS A 4 10.80 -8.85 1.06
C LYS A 4 11.32 -10.28 1.01
N ILE A 5 10.63 -11.20 1.71
CA ILE A 5 10.90 -12.62 1.63
C ILE A 5 10.22 -13.20 0.39
N SER A 6 10.99 -13.92 -0.44
CA SER A 6 10.49 -14.58 -1.65
C SER A 6 9.60 -15.77 -1.31
N THR A 7 8.46 -15.88 -1.98
CA THR A 7 7.53 -17.00 -1.84
C THR A 7 6.98 -17.41 -3.22
N PRO A 8 6.92 -18.71 -3.53
CA PRO A 8 7.39 -19.85 -2.74
C PRO A 8 8.92 -19.85 -2.54
N ARG A 9 9.42 -20.58 -1.52
CA ARG A 9 10.87 -20.79 -1.31
C ARG A 9 11.46 -21.58 -2.48
N GLY A 10 12.74 -21.37 -2.75
CA GLY A 10 13.47 -22.08 -3.79
C GLY A 10 13.83 -23.52 -3.40
N GLU A 11 13.95 -24.39 -4.40
CA GLU A 11 14.42 -25.78 -4.23
C GLU A 11 15.94 -25.86 -4.33
N HIS A 12 16.53 -25.08 -5.23
CA HIS A 12 17.97 -25.08 -5.54
C HIS A 12 18.56 -23.69 -5.35
N VAL A 13 19.74 -23.61 -4.73
CA VAL A 13 20.44 -22.34 -4.45
C VAL A 13 21.24 -21.84 -5.66
N GLN A 14 21.78 -22.75 -6.48
CA GLN A 14 22.65 -22.37 -7.61
C GLN A 14 22.01 -21.42 -8.61
N PRO A 15 20.76 -21.63 -9.11
CA PRO A 15 20.13 -20.69 -10.03
C PRO A 15 19.97 -19.28 -9.44
N LEU A 16 19.74 -19.20 -8.11
CA LEU A 16 19.67 -17.93 -7.41
C LEU A 16 21.02 -17.22 -7.37
N LEU A 17 22.11 -17.95 -7.07
CA LEU A 17 23.47 -17.39 -7.10
C LEU A 17 23.84 -16.88 -8.50
N TYR A 18 23.55 -17.66 -9.55
CA TYR A 18 23.76 -17.20 -10.93
C TYR A 18 23.00 -15.92 -11.26
N TYR A 19 21.77 -15.78 -10.77
CA TYR A 19 21.00 -14.55 -10.95
C TYR A 19 21.62 -13.38 -10.21
N LEU A 20 21.96 -13.55 -8.92
CA LEU A 20 22.45 -12.46 -8.06
C LEU A 20 23.82 -11.90 -8.50
N PHE A 21 24.67 -12.74 -9.05
CA PHE A 21 25.99 -12.34 -9.55
C PHE A 21 26.03 -12.10 -11.07
N GLY A 22 24.93 -12.35 -11.76
CA GLY A 22 24.79 -12.08 -13.19
C GLY A 22 24.44 -10.62 -13.45
N PRO A 23 24.32 -10.23 -14.74
CA PRO A 23 24.02 -8.84 -15.12
C PRO A 23 22.60 -8.39 -14.78
N GLY A 24 21.73 -9.30 -14.33
CA GLY A 24 20.31 -9.01 -14.18
C GLY A 24 19.55 -9.18 -15.49
N ARG A 25 18.25 -8.81 -15.50
CA ARG A 25 17.41 -8.92 -16.70
C ARG A 25 17.55 -7.75 -17.65
N GLN A 26 17.99 -6.60 -17.15
CA GLN A 26 18.15 -5.33 -17.88
C GLN A 26 19.51 -4.72 -17.58
N GLU A 27 20.51 -5.54 -17.25
CA GLU A 27 21.86 -5.11 -16.88
C GLU A 27 21.91 -4.16 -15.67
N GLU A 28 20.93 -4.33 -14.76
CA GLU A 28 20.75 -3.50 -13.56
C GLU A 28 21.69 -3.87 -12.40
N HIS A 29 22.42 -4.98 -12.47
CA HIS A 29 23.35 -5.40 -11.43
C HIS A 29 24.73 -4.79 -11.65
N THR A 30 25.21 -4.05 -10.65
CA THR A 30 26.52 -3.41 -10.64
C THR A 30 27.37 -4.00 -9.52
N ASP A 31 28.60 -4.41 -9.85
CA ASP A 31 29.61 -4.94 -8.91
C ASP A 31 29.05 -5.96 -7.88
N PRO A 32 28.52 -7.12 -8.33
CA PRO A 32 27.96 -8.12 -7.41
C PRO A 32 29.07 -8.74 -6.53
N HIS A 33 28.94 -8.64 -5.20
CA HIS A 33 29.88 -9.18 -4.23
C HIS A 33 29.19 -9.54 -2.90
N ILE A 34 29.88 -10.34 -2.07
CA ILE A 34 29.39 -10.74 -0.75
C ILE A 34 29.79 -9.70 0.29
N VAL A 35 28.81 -9.11 1.00
CA VAL A 35 29.05 -8.13 2.08
C VAL A 35 29.01 -8.77 3.47
N ALA A 36 28.33 -9.91 3.64
CA ALA A 36 28.23 -10.65 4.91
C ALA A 36 27.91 -12.12 4.68
N GLY A 37 28.13 -12.95 5.67
CA GLY A 37 27.78 -14.36 5.65
C GLY A 37 28.04 -15.07 6.98
N TRP A 38 27.86 -16.39 7.00
CA TRP A 38 28.20 -17.21 8.18
C TRP A 38 29.71 -17.35 8.43
N ARG A 39 30.54 -16.85 7.50
CA ARG A 39 32.00 -16.71 7.59
C ARG A 39 32.38 -15.35 7.04
N HIS A 40 33.68 -15.02 7.12
CA HIS A 40 34.16 -13.78 6.52
C HIS A 40 33.82 -13.71 5.03
N PRO A 41 33.40 -12.57 4.49
CA PRO A 41 32.98 -12.44 3.08
C PRO A 41 34.02 -12.93 2.07
N ALA A 42 35.31 -12.64 2.29
CA ALA A 42 36.38 -13.07 1.40
C ALA A 42 36.52 -14.60 1.27
N ASP A 43 36.16 -15.37 2.30
CA ASP A 43 36.18 -16.83 2.26
C ASP A 43 35.01 -17.44 1.46
N LEU A 44 33.98 -16.64 1.29
CA LEU A 44 32.70 -17.02 0.66
C LEU A 44 32.61 -16.50 -0.79
N GLU A 45 33.42 -15.49 -1.14
CA GLU A 45 33.38 -14.86 -2.46
C GLU A 45 33.66 -15.89 -3.56
N PRO A 46 32.77 -16.05 -4.57
CA PRO A 46 33.00 -16.99 -5.66
C PRO A 46 34.18 -16.54 -6.55
N PRO A 47 35.20 -17.39 -6.79
CA PRO A 47 36.34 -17.01 -7.60
C PRO A 47 35.94 -16.79 -9.06
N LEU A 48 36.66 -15.89 -9.73
CA LEU A 48 36.56 -15.67 -11.18
C LEU A 48 37.28 -16.78 -11.93
N ARG A 49 36.65 -17.37 -12.92
CA ARG A 49 37.25 -18.28 -13.89
C ARG A 49 37.94 -17.49 -15.03
N PRO A 50 38.84 -18.10 -15.75
CA PRO A 50 39.32 -17.55 -17.03
C PRO A 50 38.11 -17.25 -17.93
N GLY A 51 37.99 -15.98 -18.40
CA GLY A 51 36.81 -15.52 -19.15
C GLY A 51 35.77 -14.75 -18.33
N GLY A 52 36.10 -14.38 -17.07
CA GLY A 52 35.32 -13.44 -16.25
C GLY A 52 34.02 -13.99 -15.62
N LYS A 53 33.74 -15.27 -15.80
CA LYS A 53 32.58 -15.93 -15.15
C LYS A 53 32.96 -16.39 -13.75
N ARG A 54 32.05 -16.21 -12.77
CA ARG A 54 32.24 -16.69 -11.40
C ARG A 54 32.01 -18.18 -11.26
N ASP A 55 32.74 -18.86 -10.38
CA ASP A 55 32.59 -20.26 -10.03
C ASP A 55 31.84 -20.41 -8.69
N PHE A 56 30.58 -20.86 -8.76
CA PHE A 56 29.75 -21.06 -7.59
C PHE A 56 29.87 -22.45 -6.97
N THR A 57 30.67 -23.37 -7.51
CA THR A 57 30.73 -24.77 -7.08
C THR A 57 31.06 -24.90 -5.59
N LYS A 58 32.11 -24.19 -5.14
CA LYS A 58 32.50 -24.19 -3.72
C LYS A 58 31.43 -23.57 -2.82
N LEU A 59 30.96 -22.38 -3.15
CA LEU A 59 29.94 -21.68 -2.33
C LEU A 59 28.64 -22.47 -2.25
N ALA A 60 28.12 -22.95 -3.36
CA ALA A 60 26.89 -23.77 -3.38
C ALA A 60 27.06 -25.07 -2.59
N GLY A 61 28.20 -25.76 -2.75
CA GLY A 61 28.51 -26.97 -1.97
C GLY A 61 28.55 -26.72 -0.47
N LEU A 62 29.21 -25.63 -0.06
CA LEU A 62 29.25 -25.22 1.35
C LEU A 62 27.87 -24.88 1.91
N LEU A 63 27.03 -24.16 1.18
CA LEU A 63 25.66 -23.84 1.58
C LEU A 63 24.79 -25.11 1.72
N LEU A 64 24.94 -26.07 0.81
CA LEU A 64 24.14 -27.29 0.77
C LEU A 64 24.56 -28.33 1.81
N GLN A 65 25.77 -28.29 2.34
CA GLN A 65 26.33 -29.33 3.22
C GLN A 65 25.43 -29.64 4.44
N PRO A 66 24.91 -28.67 5.24
CA PRO A 66 24.01 -28.97 6.36
C PRO A 66 22.67 -29.57 5.88
N GLN A 67 22.18 -29.17 4.73
CA GLN A 67 20.97 -29.72 4.13
C GLN A 67 21.12 -31.19 3.76
N ALA A 68 22.27 -31.57 3.19
CA ALA A 68 22.58 -32.94 2.84
C ALA A 68 22.65 -33.84 4.11
N ALA A 69 23.18 -33.30 5.21
CA ALA A 69 23.27 -34.01 6.51
C ALA A 69 21.88 -34.30 7.12
N LEU A 70 20.84 -33.49 6.83
CA LEU A 70 19.48 -33.75 7.29
C LEU A 70 18.82 -34.98 6.60
N GLY A 71 19.29 -35.39 5.43
CA GLY A 71 18.73 -36.51 4.66
C GLY A 71 17.23 -36.38 4.42
N LYS A 72 16.44 -37.40 4.76
CA LYS A 72 14.98 -37.43 4.60
C LYS A 72 14.22 -36.37 5.44
N ARG A 73 14.85 -35.79 6.44
CA ARG A 73 14.26 -34.70 7.26
C ARG A 73 14.39 -33.34 6.61
N ALA A 74 15.13 -33.22 5.51
CA ALA A 74 15.36 -31.96 4.82
C ALA A 74 14.06 -31.31 4.33
N TYR A 75 14.06 -29.98 4.22
CA TYR A 75 12.96 -29.29 3.58
C TYR A 75 13.00 -29.52 2.06
N ALA A 76 11.84 -29.76 1.43
CA ALA A 76 11.74 -29.85 -0.03
C ALA A 76 12.13 -28.53 -0.72
N ARG A 77 11.89 -27.40 -0.06
CA ARG A 77 12.25 -26.04 -0.51
C ARG A 77 13.08 -25.34 0.55
N PRO A 78 14.38 -25.63 0.61
CA PRO A 78 15.25 -25.19 1.68
C PRO A 78 15.81 -23.78 1.49
N VAL A 79 15.68 -23.19 0.30
CA VAL A 79 16.27 -21.85 0.02
C VAL A 79 15.39 -20.75 0.56
N TRP A 80 15.84 -20.08 1.59
CA TRP A 80 15.27 -18.84 2.09
C TRP A 80 15.96 -17.65 1.42
N HIS A 81 15.16 -16.76 0.85
CA HIS A 81 15.66 -15.59 0.14
C HIS A 81 14.90 -14.35 0.56
N CYS A 82 15.62 -13.31 0.96
CA CYS A 82 15.07 -12.01 1.34
C CYS A 82 15.84 -10.89 0.67
N SER A 83 15.18 -10.04 -0.10
CA SER A 83 15.76 -8.79 -0.59
C SER A 83 15.51 -7.66 0.38
N MET A 84 16.52 -6.83 0.63
CA MET A 84 16.48 -5.64 1.47
C MET A 84 16.82 -4.44 0.63
N ARG A 85 15.96 -3.41 0.59
CA ARG A 85 16.17 -2.23 -0.24
C ARG A 85 15.91 -0.94 0.55
N ALA A 86 16.82 0.01 0.47
CA ALA A 86 16.67 1.39 0.92
C ALA A 86 15.74 2.18 -0.03
N ALA A 87 15.27 3.36 0.36
CA ALA A 87 14.51 4.21 -0.56
C ALA A 87 15.46 4.90 -1.55
N PRO A 88 15.00 5.25 -2.76
CA PRO A 88 15.85 5.93 -3.74
C PRO A 88 16.41 7.28 -3.25
N GLU A 89 15.72 7.91 -2.31
CA GLU A 89 16.11 9.20 -1.72
C GLU A 89 17.06 9.05 -0.53
N ASP A 90 17.26 7.82 -0.04
CA ASP A 90 18.19 7.53 1.05
C ASP A 90 19.63 7.65 0.56
N ARG A 91 20.54 7.96 1.49
CA ARG A 91 21.98 7.90 1.19
C ARG A 91 22.41 6.47 0.85
N ILE A 92 23.44 6.34 0.07
CA ILE A 92 24.07 5.04 -0.21
C ILE A 92 24.71 4.51 1.08
N LEU A 93 24.33 3.29 1.46
CA LEU A 93 24.91 2.59 2.60
C LEU A 93 26.22 1.91 2.20
N SER A 94 27.21 1.93 3.10
CA SER A 94 28.45 1.19 2.93
C SER A 94 28.25 -0.32 3.07
N ASP A 95 29.23 -1.12 2.63
CA ASP A 95 29.18 -2.58 2.78
C ASP A 95 29.16 -3.00 4.25
N GLY A 96 29.89 -2.30 5.12
CA GLY A 96 29.85 -2.54 6.56
C GLY A 96 28.47 -2.28 7.18
N GLU A 97 27.75 -1.24 6.72
CA GLU A 97 26.40 -0.95 7.16
C GLU A 97 25.41 -2.01 6.65
N TRP A 98 25.53 -2.43 5.39
CA TRP A 98 24.74 -3.52 4.84
C TRP A 98 25.03 -4.85 5.55
N ALA A 99 26.29 -5.14 5.89
CA ALA A 99 26.67 -6.30 6.68
C ALA A 99 25.98 -6.30 8.06
N ALA A 100 26.02 -5.17 8.77
CA ALA A 100 25.38 -5.04 10.07
C ALA A 100 23.85 -5.23 9.98
N ILE A 101 23.21 -4.71 8.94
CA ILE A 101 21.79 -4.91 8.68
C ILE A 101 21.50 -6.39 8.40
N ALA A 102 22.35 -7.05 7.59
CA ALA A 102 22.19 -8.47 7.28
C ALA A 102 22.26 -9.35 8.53
N HIS A 103 23.26 -9.11 9.39
CA HIS A 103 23.40 -9.82 10.66
C HIS A 103 22.19 -9.58 11.58
N ASP A 104 21.68 -8.34 11.72
CA ASP A 104 20.50 -8.04 12.54
C ASP A 104 19.23 -8.78 12.02
N VAL A 105 19.08 -8.89 10.70
CA VAL A 105 17.97 -9.67 10.10
C VAL A 105 18.14 -11.16 10.44
N MET A 106 19.32 -11.72 10.29
CA MET A 106 19.58 -13.15 10.52
C MET A 106 19.40 -13.51 11.98
N ASP A 107 19.83 -12.65 12.90
CA ASP A 107 19.64 -12.80 14.33
C ASP A 107 18.14 -12.74 14.71
N ARG A 108 17.45 -11.67 14.38
CA ARG A 108 16.01 -11.50 14.71
C ARG A 108 15.13 -12.59 14.12
N THR A 109 15.44 -13.07 12.93
CA THR A 109 14.68 -14.18 12.33
C THR A 109 14.93 -15.49 13.04
N GLY A 110 16.03 -15.61 13.81
CA GLY A 110 16.49 -16.84 14.45
C GLY A 110 17.15 -17.80 13.47
N LEU A 111 17.55 -17.31 12.30
CA LEU A 111 18.28 -18.11 11.32
C LEU A 111 19.78 -18.18 11.62
N SER A 112 20.34 -17.13 12.23
CA SER A 112 21.72 -17.09 12.70
C SER A 112 21.79 -16.23 13.96
N PRO A 113 21.38 -16.76 15.12
CA PRO A 113 21.40 -16.03 16.40
C PRO A 113 22.84 -15.70 16.81
N TYR A 114 23.05 -14.52 17.37
CA TYR A 114 24.35 -14.12 17.89
C TYR A 114 24.85 -15.07 19.00
N GLY A 115 26.11 -15.49 18.89
CA GLY A 115 26.76 -16.38 19.88
C GLY A 115 26.26 -17.82 19.84
N GLN A 116 25.54 -18.23 18.80
CA GLN A 116 25.00 -19.59 18.63
C GLN A 116 25.35 -20.11 17.22
N GLU A 117 26.64 -20.13 16.89
CA GLU A 117 27.10 -20.47 15.53
C GLU A 117 26.71 -21.89 15.11
N ASP A 118 26.67 -22.86 16.03
CA ASP A 118 26.27 -24.25 15.75
C ASP A 118 24.77 -24.34 15.41
N GLU A 119 23.94 -23.50 16.02
CA GLU A 119 22.51 -23.42 15.74
C GLU A 119 22.20 -22.57 14.50
N ALA A 120 23.18 -21.84 13.99
CA ALA A 120 23.00 -21.00 12.82
C ALA A 120 22.84 -21.82 11.53
N VAL A 121 22.08 -21.29 10.61
CA VAL A 121 22.07 -21.75 9.21
C VAL A 121 23.23 -21.14 8.45
N ARG A 122 23.64 -21.73 7.33
CA ARG A 122 24.61 -21.11 6.42
C ARG A 122 23.89 -20.13 5.49
N TRP A 123 24.45 -18.93 5.37
CA TRP A 123 23.83 -17.84 4.64
C TRP A 123 24.86 -16.88 4.07
N VAL A 124 24.48 -16.11 3.05
CA VAL A 124 25.25 -15.03 2.48
C VAL A 124 24.37 -13.82 2.24
N ALA A 125 24.95 -12.62 2.31
CA ALA A 125 24.35 -11.38 1.85
C ALA A 125 25.12 -10.89 0.63
N VAL A 126 24.45 -10.83 -0.52
CA VAL A 126 25.00 -10.38 -1.79
C VAL A 126 24.49 -8.97 -2.06
N ARG A 127 25.41 -8.03 -2.26
CA ARG A 127 25.14 -6.70 -2.80
C ARG A 127 25.36 -6.74 -4.31
N HIS A 128 24.43 -6.20 -5.08
CA HIS A 128 24.57 -6.06 -6.52
C HIS A 128 23.93 -4.76 -7.05
N GLY A 129 23.87 -3.78 -6.19
CA GLY A 129 23.41 -2.42 -6.47
C GLY A 129 23.62 -1.51 -5.27
N ASP A 130 23.55 -0.21 -5.49
CA ASP A 130 23.84 0.79 -4.44
C ASP A 130 22.80 0.78 -3.32
N ASP A 131 21.55 0.44 -3.67
CA ASP A 131 20.40 0.62 -2.80
C ASP A 131 19.87 -0.69 -2.17
N HIS A 132 20.49 -1.86 -2.45
CA HIS A 132 19.94 -3.11 -1.95
C HIS A 132 20.93 -4.28 -1.82
N ILE A 133 20.55 -5.23 -0.96
CA ILE A 133 21.22 -6.53 -0.79
C ILE A 133 20.20 -7.67 -0.86
N HIS A 134 20.72 -8.86 -1.12
CA HIS A 134 19.97 -10.12 -1.08
C HIS A 134 20.56 -11.08 -0.06
N LEU A 135 19.74 -11.49 0.92
CA LEU A 135 20.07 -12.51 1.89
C LEU A 135 19.63 -13.87 1.33
N VAL A 136 20.56 -14.81 1.27
CA VAL A 136 20.31 -16.19 0.83
C VAL A 136 20.73 -17.13 1.95
N ALA A 137 19.84 -17.98 2.44
CA ALA A 137 20.10 -18.93 3.51
C ALA A 137 19.57 -20.32 3.16
N MET A 138 20.26 -21.35 3.65
CA MET A 138 19.79 -22.74 3.54
C MET A 138 19.15 -23.14 4.88
N LEU A 139 17.89 -23.60 4.85
CA LEU A 139 17.13 -23.95 6.07
C LEU A 139 17.57 -25.31 6.65
N ALA A 140 18.85 -25.36 7.03
CA ALA A 140 19.46 -26.46 7.79
C ALA A 140 20.51 -25.85 8.73
N ARG A 141 20.42 -26.16 10.02
CA ARG A 141 21.37 -25.69 11.04
C ARG A 141 22.69 -26.48 10.94
N GLN A 142 23.76 -25.88 11.39
CA GLN A 142 25.08 -26.51 11.34
C GLN A 142 25.18 -27.71 12.31
N ASP A 143 24.40 -27.74 13.39
CA ASP A 143 24.26 -28.86 14.33
C ASP A 143 23.39 -30.02 13.83
N GLY A 144 22.92 -29.98 12.59
CA GLY A 144 22.04 -31.00 12.01
C GLY A 144 20.54 -30.85 12.40
N GLY A 145 20.17 -29.73 13.03
CA GLY A 145 18.81 -29.36 13.33
C GLY A 145 18.11 -28.61 12.21
N LYS A 146 16.81 -28.37 12.37
CA LYS A 146 16.02 -27.48 11.53
C LYS A 146 15.81 -26.14 12.22
N PRO A 147 15.97 -25.00 11.54
CA PRO A 147 15.64 -23.72 12.12
C PRO A 147 14.12 -23.56 12.27
N THR A 148 13.68 -22.93 13.35
CA THR A 148 12.28 -22.54 13.54
C THR A 148 12.02 -21.24 12.80
N VAL A 149 11.29 -21.31 11.68
CA VAL A 149 10.96 -20.14 10.86
C VAL A 149 9.54 -19.70 11.14
N SER A 150 9.36 -18.85 12.14
CA SER A 150 8.06 -18.32 12.54
C SER A 150 8.07 -16.79 12.54
N TRP A 151 6.98 -16.20 12.09
CA TRP A 151 6.79 -14.74 12.10
C TRP A 151 7.91 -13.96 11.35
N GLU A 152 8.63 -14.61 10.44
CA GLU A 152 9.81 -14.09 9.74
C GLU A 152 9.56 -12.72 9.10
N ARG A 153 8.38 -12.49 8.50
CA ARG A 153 8.04 -11.21 7.87
C ARG A 153 7.98 -10.05 8.86
N TYR A 154 7.46 -10.31 10.06
CA TYR A 154 7.42 -9.29 11.13
C TYR A 154 8.81 -9.00 11.67
N LYS A 155 9.64 -10.05 11.84
CA LYS A 155 11.02 -9.96 12.30
C LYS A 155 11.91 -9.20 11.31
N VAL A 156 11.80 -9.51 10.00
CA VAL A 156 12.47 -8.75 8.94
C VAL A 156 12.00 -7.30 8.94
N ARG A 157 10.71 -7.05 9.12
CA ARG A 157 10.21 -5.68 9.20
C ARG A 157 10.74 -4.93 10.42
N ALA A 158 10.87 -5.58 11.57
CA ALA A 158 11.47 -4.98 12.75
C ALA A 158 12.94 -4.62 12.54
N ALA A 159 13.72 -5.49 11.86
CA ALA A 159 15.09 -5.18 11.46
C ALA A 159 15.17 -3.96 10.52
N CYS A 160 14.26 -3.87 9.53
CA CYS A 160 14.17 -2.70 8.66
C CYS A 160 13.96 -1.41 9.45
N LEU A 161 13.05 -1.40 10.44
CA LEU A 161 12.78 -0.23 11.28
C LEU A 161 13.99 0.15 12.14
N ALA A 162 14.68 -0.84 12.70
CA ALA A 162 15.91 -0.61 13.47
C ALA A 162 17.02 -0.02 12.59
N ALA A 163 17.18 -0.51 11.35
CA ALA A 163 18.11 0.04 10.38
C ALA A 163 17.76 1.48 9.98
N GLU A 164 16.48 1.77 9.74
CA GLU A 164 16.01 3.14 9.44
C GLU A 164 16.39 4.13 10.55
N GLN A 165 16.23 3.73 11.81
CA GLN A 165 16.59 4.54 12.97
C GLN A 165 18.11 4.69 13.13
N ARG A 166 18.85 3.57 13.02
CA ARG A 166 20.31 3.55 13.22
C ARG A 166 21.06 4.39 12.18
N TYR A 167 20.63 4.34 10.94
CA TYR A 167 21.31 4.98 9.81
C TYR A 167 20.62 6.24 9.30
N ALA A 168 19.63 6.78 10.04
CA ALA A 168 18.86 7.96 9.68
C ALA A 168 18.25 7.88 8.27
N LEU A 169 17.73 6.70 7.91
CA LEU A 169 17.08 6.49 6.63
C LEU A 169 15.61 6.94 6.69
N ARG A 170 15.00 7.09 5.52
CA ARG A 170 13.59 7.40 5.39
C ARG A 170 12.74 6.42 6.19
N SER A 171 12.00 6.95 7.17
CA SER A 171 11.11 6.13 7.98
C SER A 171 9.96 5.59 7.15
N THR A 172 9.77 4.29 7.19
CA THR A 172 8.63 3.63 6.55
C THR A 172 7.58 3.21 7.58
N ALA A 173 6.35 2.99 7.13
CA ALA A 173 5.25 2.66 8.02
C ALA A 173 5.50 1.37 8.80
N PRO A 174 5.24 1.33 10.12
CA PRO A 174 5.27 0.10 10.89
C PRO A 174 4.27 -0.93 10.34
N ALA A 175 4.54 -2.23 10.54
CA ALA A 175 3.66 -3.32 10.11
C ALA A 175 2.48 -3.54 11.08
N ASP A 176 1.96 -2.49 11.66
CA ASP A 176 0.92 -2.48 12.69
C ASP A 176 -0.51 -2.54 12.13
N ARG A 177 -0.66 -2.63 10.80
CA ARG A 177 -1.93 -2.67 10.07
C ARG A 177 -2.78 -1.39 10.20
N THR A 178 -2.23 -0.28 10.65
CA THR A 178 -2.93 1.02 10.65
C THR A 178 -3.04 1.58 9.25
N ALA A 179 -2.01 1.39 8.40
CA ALA A 179 -2.09 1.68 6.99
C ALA A 179 -2.98 0.67 6.25
N ALA A 180 -3.85 1.15 5.37
CA ALA A 180 -4.54 0.30 4.42
C ALA A 180 -3.54 -0.25 3.38
N ARG A 181 -3.84 -1.41 2.81
CA ARG A 181 -2.99 -2.01 1.78
C ARG A 181 -2.95 -1.14 0.53
N CYS A 182 -1.76 -0.74 0.10
CA CYS A 182 -1.58 -0.03 -1.14
C CYS A 182 -1.98 -0.89 -2.36
N PRO A 183 -2.46 -0.28 -3.44
CA PRO A 183 -2.63 -0.97 -4.72
C PRO A 183 -1.30 -1.58 -5.17
N THR A 184 -1.37 -2.75 -5.78
CA THR A 184 -0.22 -3.35 -6.45
C THR A 184 0.09 -2.59 -7.74
N ARG A 185 1.33 -2.69 -8.24
CA ARG A 185 1.72 -2.10 -9.54
C ARG A 185 0.75 -2.53 -10.66
N ALA A 186 0.36 -3.81 -10.69
CA ALA A 186 -0.59 -4.32 -11.68
C ALA A 186 -1.99 -3.67 -11.57
N GLU A 187 -2.48 -3.41 -10.35
CA GLU A 187 -3.75 -2.70 -10.14
C GLU A 187 -3.65 -1.24 -10.61
N THR A 188 -2.53 -0.57 -10.32
CA THR A 188 -2.29 0.82 -10.74
C THR A 188 -2.15 0.94 -12.26
N GLU A 189 -1.35 0.08 -12.89
CA GLU A 189 -1.18 0.06 -14.34
C GLU A 189 -2.49 -0.29 -15.08
N LYS A 190 -3.28 -1.21 -14.52
CA LYS A 190 -4.60 -1.54 -15.05
C LYS A 190 -5.57 -0.36 -14.98
N ALA A 191 -5.58 0.38 -13.87
CA ALA A 191 -6.38 1.58 -13.71
C ALA A 191 -5.97 2.68 -14.72
N ALA A 192 -4.66 2.93 -14.85
CA ALA A 192 -4.12 3.90 -15.80
C ALA A 192 -4.49 3.56 -17.27
N ARG A 193 -4.38 2.28 -17.68
CA ARG A 193 -4.80 1.83 -19.02
C ARG A 193 -6.29 2.02 -19.30
N ARG A 194 -7.11 2.10 -18.25
CA ARG A 194 -8.57 2.33 -18.34
C ARG A 194 -8.96 3.79 -18.17
N GLY A 195 -8.00 4.71 -18.03
CA GLY A 195 -8.26 6.11 -17.76
C GLY A 195 -8.92 6.39 -16.41
N LEU A 196 -8.75 5.50 -15.41
CA LEU A 196 -9.28 5.71 -14.09
C LEU A 196 -8.31 6.55 -13.24
N ASP A 197 -8.83 7.50 -12.48
CA ASP A 197 -8.05 8.38 -11.60
C ASP A 197 -7.35 7.61 -10.47
N GLU A 198 -7.92 6.48 -10.04
CA GLU A 198 -7.40 5.68 -8.95
C GLU A 198 -7.65 4.17 -9.14
N ALA A 199 -6.86 3.35 -8.47
CA ALA A 199 -7.04 1.90 -8.52
C ALA A 199 -8.35 1.47 -7.81
N PRO A 200 -9.09 0.47 -8.34
CA PRO A 200 -10.35 -0.04 -7.80
C PRO A 200 -10.33 -0.32 -6.29
N ARG A 201 -9.19 -0.78 -5.76
CA ARG A 201 -8.99 -1.02 -4.32
C ARG A 201 -9.22 0.24 -3.48
N ILE A 202 -8.81 1.41 -3.94
CA ILE A 202 -8.95 2.68 -3.21
C ILE A 202 -10.42 3.08 -3.18
N THR A 203 -11.06 3.09 -4.35
CA THR A 203 -12.49 3.39 -4.49
C THR A 203 -13.35 2.47 -3.64
N LEU A 204 -13.12 1.14 -3.73
CA LEU A 204 -13.85 0.15 -2.93
C LEU A 204 -13.65 0.35 -1.43
N ARG A 205 -12.42 0.60 -0.97
CA ARG A 205 -12.15 0.87 0.44
C ARG A 205 -12.96 2.05 0.94
N ARG A 206 -12.92 3.17 0.22
CA ARG A 206 -13.66 4.39 0.56
C ARG A 206 -15.16 4.15 0.60
N GLN A 207 -15.73 3.53 -0.43
CA GLN A 207 -17.17 3.25 -0.50
C GLN A 207 -17.62 2.29 0.62
N VAL A 208 -16.86 1.24 0.92
CA VAL A 208 -17.16 0.32 2.02
C VAL A 208 -17.06 1.02 3.37
N THR A 209 -16.07 1.91 3.58
CA THR A 209 -15.95 2.70 4.81
C THR A 209 -17.15 3.64 4.96
N THR A 210 -17.53 4.32 3.89
CA THR A 210 -18.71 5.21 3.86
C THR A 210 -20.00 4.44 4.15
N ALA A 211 -20.22 3.31 3.48
CA ALA A 211 -21.40 2.46 3.75
C ALA A 211 -21.45 1.97 5.21
N ALA A 212 -20.31 1.55 5.76
CA ALA A 212 -20.21 1.11 7.15
C ALA A 212 -20.46 2.24 8.15
N ALA A 213 -20.01 3.47 7.85
CA ALA A 213 -20.23 4.64 8.71
C ALA A 213 -21.70 5.08 8.77
N GLY A 214 -22.40 4.99 7.64
CA GLY A 214 -23.81 5.35 7.54
C GLY A 214 -24.77 4.27 8.01
N ALA A 215 -24.32 3.02 8.16
CA ALA A 215 -25.17 1.89 8.53
C ALA A 215 -25.26 1.70 10.05
N GLY A 216 -26.45 1.35 10.53
CA GLY A 216 -26.71 0.91 11.90
C GLY A 216 -26.91 -0.60 12.04
N SER A 217 -27.01 -1.32 10.91
CA SER A 217 -27.27 -2.75 10.85
C SER A 217 -26.61 -3.41 9.64
N GLU A 218 -26.54 -4.75 9.67
CA GLU A 218 -26.12 -5.56 8.52
C GLU A 218 -26.94 -5.25 7.27
N GLN A 219 -28.25 -5.20 7.42
CA GLN A 219 -29.17 -4.97 6.30
C GLN A 219 -28.93 -3.60 5.65
N GLU A 220 -28.79 -2.55 6.45
CA GLU A 220 -28.49 -1.20 5.95
C GLU A 220 -27.12 -1.14 5.27
N PHE A 221 -26.11 -1.83 5.81
CA PHE A 221 -24.80 -1.86 5.22
C PHE A 221 -24.83 -2.44 3.79
N PHE A 222 -25.46 -3.59 3.60
CA PHE A 222 -25.57 -4.18 2.28
C PHE A 222 -26.43 -3.35 1.32
N ALA A 223 -27.54 -2.77 1.80
CA ALA A 223 -28.37 -1.88 0.99
C ALA A 223 -27.57 -0.65 0.49
N ARG A 224 -26.70 -0.08 1.34
CA ARG A 224 -25.84 1.04 0.95
C ARG A 224 -24.76 0.65 -0.05
N LEU A 225 -24.21 -0.57 0.02
CA LEU A 225 -23.28 -1.08 -0.98
C LEU A 225 -23.95 -1.24 -2.34
N ASP A 226 -25.19 -1.76 -2.37
CA ASP A 226 -25.97 -1.89 -3.59
C ASP A 226 -26.34 -0.52 -4.18
N GLN A 227 -26.76 0.45 -3.34
CA GLN A 227 -27.04 1.83 -3.76
C GLN A 227 -25.80 2.53 -4.34
N ALA A 228 -24.61 2.20 -3.83
CA ALA A 228 -23.33 2.69 -4.37
C ALA A 228 -22.90 1.96 -5.66
N GLY A 229 -23.74 1.08 -6.22
CA GLY A 229 -23.48 0.36 -7.46
C GLY A 229 -22.41 -0.70 -7.38
N MET A 230 -22.10 -1.21 -6.19
CA MET A 230 -21.08 -2.26 -6.01
C MET A 230 -21.67 -3.65 -6.18
N LEU A 231 -20.87 -4.54 -6.75
CA LEU A 231 -21.17 -5.97 -6.72
C LEU A 231 -20.84 -6.52 -5.34
N VAL A 232 -21.76 -7.24 -4.72
CA VAL A 232 -21.61 -7.79 -3.37
C VAL A 232 -21.77 -9.32 -3.39
N ARG A 233 -20.83 -10.01 -2.73
CA ARG A 233 -20.89 -11.45 -2.49
C ARG A 233 -20.84 -11.71 -0.99
N LYS A 234 -21.91 -12.27 -0.44
CA LYS A 234 -21.98 -12.71 0.96
C LYS A 234 -21.43 -14.13 1.09
N ARG A 235 -20.76 -14.40 2.19
CA ARG A 235 -20.35 -15.74 2.59
C ARG A 235 -21.19 -16.14 3.81
N PHE A 236 -21.86 -17.27 3.73
CA PHE A 236 -22.71 -17.80 4.78
C PHE A 236 -22.00 -18.87 5.60
N SER A 237 -22.47 -19.07 6.81
CA SER A 237 -22.05 -20.13 7.70
C SER A 237 -22.56 -21.48 7.15
N ILE A 238 -21.73 -22.53 7.26
CA ILE A 238 -22.13 -23.89 6.96
C ILE A 238 -22.94 -24.47 8.13
N SER A 239 -22.55 -24.12 9.37
CA SER A 239 -23.19 -24.64 10.58
C SER A 239 -24.50 -23.92 10.93
N ASN A 240 -24.63 -22.64 10.54
CA ASN A 240 -25.81 -21.83 10.80
C ASN A 240 -26.32 -21.21 9.48
N PRO A 241 -27.23 -21.88 8.75
CA PRO A 241 -27.76 -21.38 7.49
C PRO A 241 -28.39 -20.00 7.64
N GLY A 242 -28.06 -19.09 6.72
CA GLY A 242 -28.54 -17.69 6.76
C GLY A 242 -27.64 -16.71 7.51
N GLN A 243 -26.74 -17.19 8.37
CA GLN A 243 -25.78 -16.32 9.07
C GLN A 243 -24.64 -15.91 8.12
N VAL A 244 -24.47 -14.61 7.91
CA VAL A 244 -23.33 -14.07 7.16
C VAL A 244 -22.06 -14.16 8.01
N THR A 245 -21.01 -14.76 7.46
CA THR A 245 -19.68 -14.91 8.08
C THR A 245 -18.60 -14.07 7.41
N GLY A 246 -18.94 -13.40 6.31
CA GLY A 246 -18.01 -12.56 5.57
C GLY A 246 -18.65 -12.01 4.31
N TYR A 247 -17.92 -11.10 3.68
CA TYR A 247 -18.33 -10.49 2.41
C TYR A 247 -17.13 -10.16 1.54
N SER A 248 -17.41 -9.99 0.27
CA SER A 248 -16.49 -9.39 -0.69
C SER A 248 -17.23 -8.47 -1.63
N VAL A 249 -16.53 -7.45 -2.13
CA VAL A 249 -17.06 -6.44 -3.04
C VAL A 249 -16.22 -6.36 -4.29
N ALA A 250 -16.84 -5.94 -5.39
CA ALA A 250 -16.16 -5.66 -6.64
C ALA A 250 -16.79 -4.44 -7.32
N LEU A 251 -16.01 -3.70 -8.12
CA LEU A 251 -16.54 -2.66 -8.98
C LEU A 251 -17.08 -3.28 -10.28
N PRO A 252 -18.24 -2.85 -10.77
CA PRO A 252 -18.69 -3.19 -12.12
C PRO A 252 -17.61 -2.83 -13.15
N GLY A 253 -17.35 -3.75 -14.08
CA GLY A 253 -16.34 -3.54 -15.11
C GLY A 253 -14.89 -3.80 -14.69
N ASP A 254 -14.55 -3.96 -13.39
CA ASP A 254 -13.21 -4.40 -12.99
C ASP A 254 -13.08 -5.91 -13.08
N THR A 255 -12.61 -6.41 -14.25
CA THR A 255 -12.56 -7.85 -14.57
C THR A 255 -11.16 -8.43 -14.42
N ALA A 256 -11.07 -9.68 -14.00
CA ALA A 256 -9.85 -10.49 -13.99
C ALA A 256 -9.55 -11.04 -15.41
N LYS A 257 -8.48 -11.81 -15.57
CA LYS A 257 -8.08 -12.38 -16.86
C LYS A 257 -9.10 -13.38 -17.42
N ASP A 258 -9.85 -14.03 -16.56
CA ASP A 258 -10.93 -14.97 -16.89
C ASP A 258 -12.26 -14.29 -17.21
N GLY A 259 -12.30 -12.95 -17.24
CA GLY A 259 -13.49 -12.15 -17.51
C GLY A 259 -14.39 -11.94 -16.29
N GLY A 260 -14.18 -12.63 -15.17
CA GLY A 260 -14.96 -12.46 -13.96
C GLY A 260 -14.60 -11.19 -13.18
N PRO A 261 -15.48 -10.70 -12.26
CA PRO A 261 -15.18 -9.52 -11.42
C PRO A 261 -13.99 -9.77 -10.48
N VAL A 262 -13.18 -8.73 -10.25
CA VAL A 262 -12.10 -8.78 -9.25
C VAL A 262 -12.67 -8.53 -7.86
N TRP A 263 -12.67 -9.55 -7.02
CA TRP A 263 -13.29 -9.52 -5.69
C TRP A 263 -12.30 -9.16 -4.59
N TYR A 264 -12.70 -8.22 -3.72
CA TYR A 264 -11.95 -7.79 -2.55
C TYR A 264 -12.74 -8.10 -1.27
N GLY A 265 -12.20 -8.94 -0.40
CA GLY A 265 -12.76 -9.11 0.94
C GLY A 265 -12.54 -7.86 1.80
N GLY A 266 -13.49 -7.49 2.66
CA GLY A 266 -13.40 -6.28 3.47
C GLY A 266 -12.10 -6.16 4.27
N GLY A 267 -11.66 -7.21 4.95
CA GLY A 267 -10.40 -7.23 5.69
C GLY A 267 -9.12 -7.11 4.82
N LYS A 268 -9.24 -7.29 3.47
CA LYS A 268 -8.15 -7.01 2.52
C LYS A 268 -8.15 -5.56 2.04
N LEU A 269 -9.26 -4.84 2.18
CA LEU A 269 -9.35 -3.41 1.92
C LEU A 269 -8.79 -2.61 3.08
N ALA A 270 -9.24 -2.91 4.31
CA ALA A 270 -8.69 -2.38 5.54
C ALA A 270 -8.96 -3.34 6.72
N ALA A 271 -8.13 -3.28 7.75
CA ALA A 271 -8.19 -4.21 8.88
C ALA A 271 -9.50 -4.10 9.67
N ASP A 272 -10.04 -2.91 9.77
CA ASP A 272 -11.29 -2.58 10.49
C ASP A 272 -12.57 -2.83 9.66
N LEU A 273 -12.44 -3.18 8.37
CA LEU A 273 -13.55 -3.54 7.49
C LEU A 273 -13.79 -5.06 7.39
N SER A 274 -13.15 -5.87 8.23
CA SER A 274 -13.48 -7.29 8.32
C SER A 274 -14.88 -7.50 8.90
N TRP A 275 -15.58 -8.56 8.47
CA TRP A 275 -16.96 -8.78 8.86
C TRP A 275 -17.22 -8.79 10.37
N PRO A 276 -16.44 -9.51 11.22
CA PRO A 276 -16.65 -9.47 12.67
C PRO A 276 -16.55 -8.04 13.23
N LYS A 277 -15.61 -7.23 12.71
CA LYS A 277 -15.41 -5.85 13.18
C LYS A 277 -16.50 -4.89 12.73
N LEU A 278 -17.09 -5.13 11.56
CA LEU A 278 -18.28 -4.38 11.16
C LEU A 278 -19.47 -4.69 12.07
N GLN A 279 -19.64 -5.96 12.46
CA GLN A 279 -20.69 -6.35 13.40
C GLN A 279 -20.51 -5.69 14.77
N GLU A 280 -19.26 -5.57 15.27
CA GLU A 280 -18.96 -4.86 16.53
C GLU A 280 -19.29 -3.35 16.46
N ARG A 281 -19.35 -2.74 15.26
CA ARG A 281 -19.78 -1.35 15.07
C ARG A 281 -21.26 -1.13 15.33
N TRP A 282 -22.07 -2.12 14.99
CA TRP A 282 -23.50 -2.01 15.06
C TRP A 282 -23.95 -2.43 16.45
N THR A 283 -23.96 -1.47 17.38
CA THR A 283 -24.67 -1.68 18.65
C THR A 283 -26.12 -1.98 18.32
N PRO A 284 -26.79 -2.92 19.00
CA PRO A 284 -28.21 -3.13 18.80
C PRO A 284 -28.98 -1.88 19.25
N ALA A 285 -29.03 -0.89 18.38
CA ALA A 285 -29.91 0.25 18.53
C ALA A 285 -31.31 -0.21 18.08
N ARG A 286 -32.30 0.07 18.90
CA ARG A 286 -33.70 -0.08 18.53
C ARG A 286 -33.87 0.40 17.10
N THR A 287 -34.17 -0.52 16.21
CA THR A 287 -34.43 -0.28 14.79
C THR A 287 -35.48 0.79 14.65
N ALA A 288 -35.05 1.99 14.27
CA ALA A 288 -36.00 2.93 13.69
C ALA A 288 -36.36 2.36 12.31
N PRO A 289 -37.64 2.21 11.97
CA PRO A 289 -38.05 1.71 10.66
C PRO A 289 -37.43 2.58 9.58
N GLY A 290 -36.95 1.94 8.50
CA GLY A 290 -36.38 2.63 7.34
C GLY A 290 -37.33 3.76 6.91
N ARG A 291 -36.88 5.00 7.01
CA ARG A 291 -37.66 6.15 6.62
C ARG A 291 -37.75 6.18 5.09
N PRO A 292 -38.96 6.31 4.53
CA PRO A 292 -39.12 6.60 3.12
C PRO A 292 -38.43 7.94 2.79
N HIS A 293 -38.18 8.19 1.53
CA HIS A 293 -37.53 9.39 0.97
C HIS A 293 -38.12 10.67 1.57
N LEU A 294 -37.57 11.15 2.66
CA LEU A 294 -37.97 12.42 3.27
C LEU A 294 -37.27 13.53 2.48
N THR A 295 -38.03 14.40 1.86
CA THR A 295 -37.55 15.70 1.40
C THR A 295 -37.25 16.54 2.65
N LEU A 296 -35.97 16.61 3.03
CA LEU A 296 -35.52 17.44 4.13
C LEU A 296 -35.66 18.92 3.74
N THR A 297 -36.21 19.73 4.63
CA THR A 297 -36.18 21.19 4.49
C THR A 297 -34.76 21.75 4.61
N ALA A 298 -34.55 23.01 4.24
CA ALA A 298 -33.23 23.65 4.41
C ALA A 298 -32.83 23.70 5.89
N GLU A 299 -33.78 24.02 6.78
CA GLU A 299 -33.57 24.07 8.24
C GLU A 299 -33.17 22.70 8.82
N GLU A 300 -33.81 21.63 8.38
CA GLU A 300 -33.47 20.27 8.80
C GLU A 300 -32.07 19.85 8.32
N ARG A 301 -31.68 20.26 7.11
CA ARG A 301 -30.33 20.01 6.59
C ARG A 301 -29.28 20.77 7.41
N ASP A 302 -29.53 22.06 7.67
CA ASP A 302 -28.63 22.88 8.49
C ASP A 302 -28.52 22.32 9.92
N ALA A 303 -29.61 21.87 10.51
CA ALA A 303 -29.60 21.22 11.82
C ALA A 303 -28.74 19.94 11.85
N ILE A 304 -28.70 19.16 10.76
CA ILE A 304 -27.84 17.99 10.64
C ILE A 304 -26.35 18.39 10.59
N TRP A 305 -25.99 19.43 9.80
CA TRP A 305 -24.64 19.95 9.74
C TRP A 305 -24.18 20.49 11.10
N ASP A 306 -25.02 21.27 11.77
CA ASP A 306 -24.75 21.81 13.11
C ASP A 306 -24.59 20.73 14.17
N HIS A 307 -25.43 19.68 14.12
CA HIS A 307 -25.28 18.52 15.01
C HIS A 307 -23.94 17.83 14.82
N ALA A 308 -23.53 17.63 13.59
CA ALA A 308 -22.24 17.01 13.26
C ALA A 308 -21.06 17.92 13.69
N ALA A 309 -21.18 19.24 13.52
CA ALA A 309 -20.16 20.20 13.94
C ALA A 309 -19.99 20.21 15.47
N ARG A 310 -21.10 20.18 16.23
CA ARG A 310 -21.06 20.07 17.70
C ARG A 310 -20.45 18.74 18.13
N ALA A 311 -20.82 17.61 17.52
CA ALA A 311 -20.23 16.32 17.83
C ALA A 311 -18.72 16.29 17.59
N ALA A 312 -18.24 16.92 16.51
CA ALA A 312 -16.81 17.04 16.23
C ALA A 312 -16.09 17.94 17.24
N ALA A 313 -16.68 19.06 17.66
CA ALA A 313 -16.11 19.95 18.67
C ALA A 313 -16.02 19.26 20.04
N ASP A 314 -17.10 18.58 20.48
CA ASP A 314 -17.14 17.82 21.71
C ASP A 314 -16.08 16.71 21.72
N ALA A 315 -15.96 15.97 20.62
CA ALA A 315 -14.96 14.91 20.46
C ALA A 315 -13.53 15.49 20.53
N THR A 316 -13.29 16.66 19.95
CA THR A 316 -11.99 17.35 20.03
C THR A 316 -11.62 17.66 21.48
N ALA A 317 -12.54 18.24 22.24
CA ALA A 317 -12.33 18.54 23.65
C ALA A 317 -12.08 17.26 24.47
N GLN A 318 -12.90 16.24 24.25
CA GLN A 318 -12.78 14.96 24.95
C GLN A 318 -11.46 14.24 24.62
N ILE A 319 -11.00 14.21 23.37
CA ILE A 319 -9.73 13.59 22.98
C ILE A 319 -8.56 14.26 23.72
N ARG A 320 -8.56 15.60 23.84
CA ARG A 320 -7.51 16.34 24.56
C ARG A 320 -7.44 15.98 26.04
N ILE A 321 -8.58 15.77 26.68
CA ILE A 321 -8.68 15.40 28.09
C ILE A 321 -8.35 13.90 28.27
N LEU A 322 -8.99 13.04 27.48
CA LEU A 322 -8.92 11.58 27.62
C LEU A 322 -7.60 10.98 27.12
N ALA A 323 -6.79 11.74 26.38
CA ALA A 323 -5.47 11.26 25.92
C ALA A 323 -4.62 10.68 27.06
N TRP A 324 -4.76 11.21 28.27
CA TRP A 324 -4.01 10.84 29.46
C TRP A 324 -4.82 10.02 30.46
N THR A 325 -6.13 10.25 30.55
CA THR A 325 -6.99 9.62 31.57
C THR A 325 -7.69 8.35 31.09
N ASP A 326 -8.09 8.32 29.81
CA ASP A 326 -8.72 7.16 29.16
C ASP A 326 -8.32 7.10 27.66
N PRO A 327 -7.11 6.59 27.36
CA PRO A 327 -6.63 6.49 25.98
C PRO A 327 -7.50 5.61 25.07
N ALA A 328 -8.26 4.67 25.65
CA ALA A 328 -9.14 3.79 24.89
C ALA A 328 -10.37 4.56 24.38
N ALA A 329 -10.99 5.39 25.23
CA ALA A 329 -12.11 6.25 24.83
C ALA A 329 -11.65 7.32 23.81
N ALA A 330 -10.46 7.90 23.97
CA ALA A 330 -9.87 8.81 22.99
C ALA A 330 -9.63 8.11 21.63
N ALA A 331 -9.16 6.87 21.64
CA ALA A 331 -8.97 6.08 20.43
C ALA A 331 -10.28 5.74 19.73
N ASP A 332 -11.37 5.48 20.47
CA ASP A 332 -12.70 5.25 19.89
C ASP A 332 -13.26 6.52 19.22
N ALA A 333 -13.12 7.66 19.87
CA ALA A 333 -13.52 8.94 19.27
C ALA A 333 -12.72 9.23 17.99
N ALA A 334 -11.40 9.01 18.01
CA ALA A 334 -10.55 9.14 16.83
C ALA A 334 -10.98 8.19 15.70
N TRP A 335 -11.33 6.95 16.02
CA TRP A 335 -11.78 5.99 15.04
C TRP A 335 -13.17 6.34 14.46
N ALA A 336 -14.12 6.77 15.30
CA ALA A 336 -15.45 7.18 14.88
C ALA A 336 -15.43 8.43 13.97
N ALA A 337 -14.47 9.33 14.17
CA ALA A 337 -14.28 10.52 13.35
C ALA A 337 -13.98 10.19 11.87
N SER A 338 -13.31 9.07 11.58
CA SER A 338 -13.12 8.60 10.19
C SER A 338 -14.46 8.41 9.48
N GLY A 339 -15.43 7.78 10.14
CA GLY A 339 -16.78 7.61 9.60
C GLY A 339 -17.47 8.94 9.30
N THR A 340 -17.36 9.90 10.22
CA THR A 340 -17.94 11.25 10.04
C THR A 340 -17.31 12.00 8.87
N LEU A 341 -15.97 11.89 8.72
CA LEU A 341 -15.23 12.47 7.59
C LEU A 341 -15.66 11.88 6.25
N HIS A 342 -15.76 10.55 6.16
CA HIS A 342 -16.22 9.89 4.93
C HIS A 342 -17.65 10.26 4.58
N MET A 343 -18.55 10.38 5.56
CA MET A 343 -19.94 10.78 5.33
C MET A 343 -20.04 12.26 4.93
N ALA A 344 -19.31 13.16 5.56
CA ALA A 344 -19.25 14.57 5.16
C ALA A 344 -18.70 14.72 3.72
N ALA A 345 -17.66 13.97 3.38
CA ALA A 345 -17.10 13.94 2.03
C ALA A 345 -18.08 13.42 0.98
N ALA A 346 -18.89 12.43 1.33
CA ALA A 346 -19.94 11.88 0.46
C ALA A 346 -21.09 12.88 0.29
N ALA A 347 -21.56 13.50 1.38
CA ALA A 347 -22.66 14.47 1.36
C ALA A 347 -22.32 15.72 0.52
N LEU A 348 -21.06 16.16 0.56
CA LEU A 348 -20.59 17.33 -0.20
C LEU A 348 -20.05 17.01 -1.59
N GLY A 349 -19.88 15.75 -1.95
CA GLY A 349 -19.29 15.35 -3.23
C GLY A 349 -17.87 15.84 -3.45
N SER A 350 -17.19 16.33 -2.40
CA SER A 350 -15.89 17.04 -2.50
C SER A 350 -14.72 16.07 -2.66
N ARG A 351 -13.89 16.30 -3.69
CA ARG A 351 -12.65 15.53 -3.91
C ARG A 351 -11.64 15.75 -2.80
N ILE A 352 -11.48 16.99 -2.34
CA ILE A 352 -10.53 17.36 -1.28
C ILE A 352 -10.92 16.66 0.03
N LEU A 353 -12.21 16.68 0.38
CA LEU A 353 -12.69 16.00 1.59
C LEU A 353 -12.53 14.48 1.50
N ARG A 354 -12.71 13.87 0.33
CA ARG A 354 -12.43 12.45 0.13
C ARG A 354 -10.95 12.12 0.36
N GLN A 355 -10.04 12.95 -0.13
CA GLN A 355 -8.62 12.79 0.11
C GLN A 355 -8.27 12.96 1.60
N ALA A 356 -8.86 13.94 2.26
CA ALA A 356 -8.69 14.15 3.71
C ALA A 356 -9.18 12.94 4.52
N ALA A 357 -10.35 12.38 4.19
CA ALA A 357 -10.87 11.19 4.85
C ALA A 357 -9.97 9.96 4.65
N ASP A 358 -9.49 9.74 3.41
CA ASP A 358 -8.56 8.65 3.11
C ASP A 358 -7.22 8.80 3.85
N ALA A 359 -6.70 10.02 3.97
CA ALA A 359 -5.47 10.31 4.73
C ALA A 359 -5.70 10.07 6.23
N TYR A 360 -6.82 10.53 6.76
CA TYR A 360 -7.17 10.39 8.18
C TYR A 360 -7.35 8.94 8.62
N ASP A 361 -7.82 8.07 7.74
CA ASP A 361 -8.08 6.65 8.01
C ASP A 361 -6.95 5.94 8.76
N ARG A 362 -5.69 6.29 8.45
CA ARG A 362 -4.54 5.71 9.13
C ARG A 362 -4.43 6.18 10.58
N ALA A 363 -4.69 7.46 10.83
CA ALA A 363 -4.67 8.03 12.17
C ALA A 363 -5.77 7.44 13.06
N ALA A 364 -6.91 7.14 12.45
CA ALA A 364 -8.08 6.57 13.12
C ALA A 364 -7.83 5.14 13.64
N ARG A 365 -7.12 4.29 12.89
CA ARG A 365 -7.01 2.86 13.21
C ARG A 365 -6.07 2.60 14.39
N ALA A 366 -6.52 1.76 15.30
CA ALA A 366 -5.63 1.20 16.32
C ALA A 366 -4.71 0.12 15.73
N PRO A 367 -3.50 -0.07 16.30
CA PRO A 367 -2.57 -1.10 15.86
C PRO A 367 -3.19 -2.51 15.83
N TYR A 368 -2.74 -3.31 14.85
CA TYR A 368 -3.19 -4.69 14.62
C TYR A 368 -4.69 -4.83 14.37
N GLY A 369 -5.36 -3.73 14.02
CA GLY A 369 -6.78 -3.69 13.72
C GLY A 369 -7.66 -3.96 14.92
N ARG A 370 -7.23 -3.66 16.13
CA ARG A 370 -8.08 -3.66 17.32
C ARG A 370 -9.17 -2.59 17.17
N LEU A 371 -10.36 -2.88 17.66
CA LEU A 371 -11.38 -1.86 17.82
C LEU A 371 -11.35 -1.39 19.27
N PRO A 372 -11.28 -0.09 19.53
CA PRO A 372 -11.42 0.43 20.89
C PRO A 372 -12.85 0.25 21.40
N PRO A 373 -13.04 0.08 22.70
CA PRO A 373 -14.38 0.00 23.30
C PRO A 373 -15.17 1.29 23.02
N PRO A 374 -16.50 1.20 22.80
CA PRO A 374 -17.31 2.36 22.50
C PRO A 374 -17.26 3.44 23.60
N SER A 375 -17.07 4.69 23.21
CA SER A 375 -17.08 5.86 24.09
C SER A 375 -18.27 6.79 23.81
N LEU A 376 -18.58 7.70 24.73
CA LEU A 376 -19.64 8.68 24.54
C LEU A 376 -19.37 9.59 23.34
N ALA A 377 -18.15 10.11 23.23
CA ALA A 377 -17.72 10.95 22.09
C ALA A 377 -17.79 10.18 20.77
N GLY A 378 -17.27 8.94 20.74
CA GLY A 378 -17.37 8.08 19.58
C GLY A 378 -18.81 7.78 19.16
N ASN A 379 -19.71 7.56 20.12
CA ASN A 379 -21.14 7.32 19.83
C ASN A 379 -21.81 8.56 19.22
N ARG A 380 -21.52 9.77 19.71
CA ARG A 380 -22.01 11.02 19.13
C ARG A 380 -21.53 11.22 17.68
N LEU A 381 -20.26 10.92 17.41
CA LEU A 381 -19.71 10.97 16.05
C LEU A 381 -20.36 9.93 15.13
N ARG A 382 -20.58 8.69 15.60
CA ARG A 382 -21.29 7.67 14.84
C ARG A 382 -22.73 8.07 14.54
N GLN A 383 -23.42 8.70 15.49
CA GLN A 383 -24.75 9.26 15.28
C GLN A 383 -24.73 10.39 14.23
N ALA A 384 -23.79 11.31 14.32
CA ALA A 384 -23.60 12.37 13.35
C ALA A 384 -23.34 11.80 11.93
N ALA A 385 -22.49 10.78 11.79
CA ALA A 385 -22.27 10.12 10.52
C ALA A 385 -23.55 9.51 9.92
N ARG A 386 -24.39 8.88 10.74
CA ARG A 386 -25.68 8.34 10.29
C ARG A 386 -26.64 9.46 9.84
N LEU A 387 -26.70 10.58 10.54
CA LEU A 387 -27.52 11.74 10.14
C LEU A 387 -27.00 12.34 8.82
N LEU A 388 -25.68 12.54 8.69
CA LEU A 388 -25.07 13.02 7.45
C LEU A 388 -25.34 12.09 6.26
N SER A 389 -25.58 10.81 6.50
CA SER A 389 -25.93 9.87 5.43
C SER A 389 -27.26 10.20 4.73
N ALA A 390 -28.15 10.91 5.38
CA ALA A 390 -29.39 11.38 4.76
C ALA A 390 -29.13 12.50 3.74
N LEU A 391 -28.04 13.26 3.92
CA LEU A 391 -27.65 14.34 3.01
C LEU A 391 -26.87 13.85 1.80
N ALA A 392 -26.22 12.70 1.88
CA ALA A 392 -25.35 12.18 0.82
C ALA A 392 -26.06 11.89 -0.51
N TYR A 393 -27.36 11.85 -0.53
CA TYR A 393 -28.20 11.62 -1.73
C TYR A 393 -28.90 12.89 -2.22
N LEU A 394 -28.69 14.04 -1.55
CA LEU A 394 -29.26 15.32 -1.95
C LEU A 394 -28.22 16.15 -2.71
N THR A 395 -28.55 16.58 -3.90
CA THR A 395 -27.66 17.44 -4.72
C THR A 395 -27.97 18.93 -4.45
N GLY A 396 -26.92 19.76 -4.29
CA GLY A 396 -27.08 21.21 -4.41
C GLY A 396 -27.17 22.01 -3.12
N ASP A 397 -26.60 21.56 -2.02
CA ASP A 397 -26.52 22.37 -0.78
C ASP A 397 -25.49 23.52 -0.93
N ARG A 398 -25.96 24.76 -0.83
CA ARG A 398 -25.16 26.00 -0.84
C ARG A 398 -25.08 26.68 0.53
N SER A 399 -25.47 25.98 1.61
CA SER A 399 -25.40 26.48 2.97
C SER A 399 -23.95 26.71 3.43
N MET A 400 -23.74 27.64 4.36
CA MET A 400 -22.45 27.85 5.04
C MET A 400 -22.21 26.85 6.19
N ALA A 401 -23.24 26.09 6.59
CA ALA A 401 -23.17 25.12 7.67
C ALA A 401 -22.10 24.01 7.45
N PRO A 402 -21.83 23.52 6.23
CA PRO A 402 -20.76 22.58 5.98
C PRO A 402 -19.36 23.10 6.32
N ILE A 403 -19.10 24.41 6.16
CA ILE A 403 -17.78 25.00 6.45
C ILE A 403 -17.46 24.91 7.93
N VAL A 404 -18.45 25.15 8.79
CA VAL A 404 -18.30 25.01 10.25
C VAL A 404 -17.90 23.58 10.60
N LEU A 405 -18.60 22.58 10.05
CA LEU A 405 -18.23 21.17 10.25
C LEU A 405 -16.80 20.87 9.77
N ILE A 406 -16.42 21.32 8.57
CA ILE A 406 -15.08 21.07 8.01
C ILE A 406 -14.01 21.66 8.94
N THR A 407 -14.20 22.88 9.44
CA THR A 407 -13.29 23.53 10.40
C THR A 407 -13.19 22.74 11.71
N ARG A 408 -14.31 22.24 12.24
CA ARG A 408 -14.32 21.41 13.45
C ARG A 408 -13.64 20.06 13.24
N LEU A 409 -13.80 19.45 12.07
CA LEU A 409 -13.11 18.22 11.70
C LEU A 409 -11.60 18.43 11.52
N ALA A 410 -11.16 19.59 11.03
CA ALA A 410 -9.74 19.94 10.98
C ALA A 410 -9.13 19.99 12.40
N ALA A 411 -9.78 20.73 13.33
CA ALA A 411 -9.35 20.78 14.72
C ALA A 411 -9.36 19.41 15.42
N LEU A 412 -10.31 18.55 15.07
CA LEU A 412 -10.36 17.18 15.58
C LEU A 412 -9.19 16.36 15.05
N ALA A 413 -8.84 16.46 13.76
CA ALA A 413 -7.69 15.78 13.18
C ALA A 413 -6.37 16.22 13.84
N GLU A 414 -6.22 17.51 14.16
CA GLU A 414 -5.07 18.04 14.93
C GLU A 414 -5.01 17.48 16.35
N ALA A 415 -6.15 17.38 17.04
CA ALA A 415 -6.20 16.77 18.37
C ALA A 415 -5.81 15.28 18.33
N VAL A 416 -6.22 14.54 17.29
CA VAL A 416 -5.81 13.16 17.06
C VAL A 416 -4.32 13.07 16.71
N ALA A 417 -3.76 14.04 16.00
CA ALA A 417 -2.32 14.10 15.76
C ALA A 417 -1.54 14.19 17.08
N GLY A 418 -1.96 15.07 17.99
CA GLY A 418 -1.38 15.20 19.34
C GLY A 418 -1.50 13.89 20.15
N LEU A 419 -2.67 13.24 20.13
CA LEU A 419 -2.88 11.93 20.75
C LEU A 419 -1.90 10.89 20.20
N ARG A 420 -1.72 10.82 18.87
CA ARG A 420 -0.82 9.85 18.24
C ARG A 420 0.66 10.16 18.49
N GLN A 421 1.02 11.44 18.62
CA GLN A 421 2.37 11.87 19.04
C GLN A 421 2.68 11.41 20.47
N SER A 422 1.78 11.64 21.42
CA SER A 422 1.95 11.18 22.82
C SER A 422 2.08 9.66 22.94
N GLN A 423 1.45 8.92 22.01
CA GLN A 423 1.55 7.45 21.89
C GLN A 423 2.78 7.00 21.09
N GLN A 424 3.65 7.90 20.65
CA GLN A 424 4.81 7.61 19.78
C GLN A 424 4.45 6.97 18.43
N HIS A 425 3.24 7.21 17.95
CA HIS A 425 2.74 6.71 16.67
C HIS A 425 2.96 7.75 15.55
N ALA A 426 4.21 8.06 15.25
CA ALA A 426 4.60 9.15 14.33
C ALA A 426 3.89 9.10 12.96
N ALA A 427 3.77 7.90 12.37
CA ALA A 427 3.14 7.74 11.06
C ALA A 427 1.62 8.00 11.07
N GLN A 428 0.95 7.73 12.19
CA GLN A 428 -0.46 8.05 12.39
C GLN A 428 -0.65 9.54 12.67
N ALA A 429 0.25 10.15 13.45
CA ALA A 429 0.27 11.58 13.70
C ALA A 429 0.45 12.38 12.39
N ALA A 430 1.41 11.99 11.55
CA ALA A 430 1.61 12.58 10.23
C ALA A 430 0.37 12.45 9.32
N ALA A 431 -0.31 11.31 9.36
CA ALA A 431 -1.54 11.09 8.59
C ALA A 431 -2.69 12.02 9.07
N ALA A 432 -2.81 12.25 10.37
CA ALA A 432 -3.79 13.17 10.94
C ALA A 432 -3.50 14.62 10.54
N LEU A 433 -2.23 15.06 10.61
CA LEU A 433 -1.81 16.41 10.18
C LEU A 433 -2.05 16.62 8.67
N ALA A 434 -1.75 15.63 7.84
CA ALA A 434 -2.02 15.71 6.41
C ALA A 434 -3.52 15.90 6.13
N ALA A 435 -4.38 15.16 6.85
CA ALA A 435 -5.83 15.31 6.75
C ALA A 435 -6.29 16.70 7.22
N ALA A 436 -5.76 17.20 8.35
CA ALA A 436 -6.08 18.54 8.85
C ALA A 436 -5.73 19.63 7.83
N GLY A 437 -4.54 19.56 7.20
CA GLY A 437 -4.14 20.51 6.16
C GLY A 437 -5.09 20.52 4.95
N GLN A 438 -5.55 19.35 4.51
CA GLN A 438 -6.53 19.25 3.43
C GLN A 438 -7.91 19.79 3.84
N LEU A 439 -8.32 19.59 5.10
CA LEU A 439 -9.57 20.13 5.63
C LEU A 439 -9.51 21.66 5.74
N HIS A 440 -8.39 22.24 6.19
CA HIS A 440 -8.19 23.70 6.19
C HIS A 440 -8.27 24.28 4.78
N THR A 441 -7.66 23.61 3.79
CA THR A 441 -7.78 24.02 2.38
C THR A 441 -9.22 23.94 1.89
N ALA A 442 -9.99 22.94 2.32
CA ALA A 442 -11.41 22.82 1.95
C ALA A 442 -12.31 23.88 2.65
N ALA A 443 -11.99 24.26 3.89
CA ALA A 443 -12.71 25.29 4.62
C ALA A 443 -12.43 26.72 4.09
N HIS A 444 -11.23 26.93 3.55
CA HIS A 444 -10.79 28.22 3.02
C HIS A 444 -10.31 28.04 1.56
N PRO A 445 -11.23 27.83 0.61
CA PRO A 445 -10.82 27.71 -0.78
C PRO A 445 -10.12 29.02 -1.19
N ALA A 446 -8.90 28.90 -1.72
CA ALA A 446 -8.21 30.06 -2.27
C ALA A 446 -9.11 30.71 -3.31
N PRO A 447 -9.17 32.04 -3.35
CA PRO A 447 -9.90 32.74 -4.40
C PRO A 447 -9.39 32.22 -5.77
N PRO A 448 -10.30 32.06 -6.75
CA PRO A 448 -9.88 31.60 -8.07
C PRO A 448 -8.68 32.45 -8.52
N ALA A 449 -7.59 31.76 -8.86
CA ALA A 449 -6.38 32.45 -9.31
C ALA A 449 -6.81 33.41 -10.42
N GLN A 450 -6.68 34.72 -10.17
CA GLN A 450 -6.87 35.70 -11.22
C GLN A 450 -5.99 35.26 -12.39
N PRO A 451 -6.52 35.23 -13.62
CA PRO A 451 -5.70 34.89 -14.77
C PRO A 451 -4.48 35.82 -14.70
N ARG A 452 -3.30 35.25 -14.50
CA ARG A 452 -2.06 36.04 -14.55
C ARG A 452 -2.12 36.85 -15.81
N PRO A 453 -2.01 38.19 -15.75
CA PRO A 453 -1.94 38.97 -16.95
C PRO A 453 -0.86 38.32 -17.80
N ALA A 454 -1.23 37.98 -19.05
CA ALA A 454 -0.32 37.30 -19.96
C ALA A 454 1.01 38.05 -19.90
N GLN A 455 2.03 37.44 -19.28
CA GLN A 455 3.36 38.04 -19.31
C GLN A 455 3.70 38.22 -20.76
N ARG A 456 3.80 39.46 -21.20
CA ARG A 456 4.28 39.78 -22.57
C ARG A 456 5.56 38.96 -22.72
N ALA A 457 5.55 38.08 -23.70
CA ALA A 457 6.71 37.23 -23.99
C ALA A 457 7.95 38.13 -24.00
N SER A 458 8.97 37.71 -23.25
CA SER A 458 10.24 38.45 -23.19
C SER A 458 10.75 38.64 -24.62
N THR A 459 11.49 39.70 -24.88
CA THR A 459 12.06 39.96 -26.19
C THR A 459 12.77 38.75 -26.79
N ALA A 460 13.41 37.93 -25.93
CA ALA A 460 14.01 36.65 -26.33
C ALA A 460 12.96 35.61 -26.80
N ALA A 461 11.81 35.51 -26.12
CA ALA A 461 10.72 34.61 -26.54
C ALA A 461 10.01 35.10 -27.83
N GLN A 462 9.95 36.42 -28.03
CA GLN A 462 9.45 37.02 -29.31
C GLN A 462 10.41 36.78 -30.46
N LEU A 463 11.73 36.85 -30.23
CA LEU A 463 12.74 36.53 -31.20
C LEU A 463 12.78 35.02 -31.53
N ALA A 464 12.60 34.15 -30.55
CA ALA A 464 12.50 32.70 -30.74
C ALA A 464 11.23 32.27 -31.48
N GLY A 465 10.16 33.05 -31.45
CA GLY A 465 8.91 32.85 -32.20
C GLY A 465 8.93 33.38 -33.63
N GLN A 466 9.96 34.12 -34.02
CA GLN A 466 10.12 34.51 -35.41
C GLN A 466 10.60 33.30 -36.21
N SER A 467 9.77 32.85 -37.16
CA SER A 467 10.09 31.74 -38.06
C SER A 467 11.42 32.02 -38.79
N PHE A 468 12.35 31.07 -38.69
CA PHE A 468 13.52 31.05 -39.55
C PHE A 468 13.06 31.15 -41.02
N PRO A 469 13.74 31.91 -41.87
CA PRO A 469 13.41 31.93 -43.28
C PRO A 469 13.47 30.49 -43.83
N PRO A 470 12.50 30.09 -44.66
CA PRO A 470 12.50 28.73 -45.20
C PRO A 470 13.85 28.51 -45.93
N PRO A 471 14.44 27.30 -45.86
CA PRO A 471 15.66 27.00 -46.58
C PRO A 471 15.47 27.30 -48.04
N ALA A 472 16.40 28.07 -48.64
CA ALA A 472 16.35 28.45 -50.04
C ALA A 472 16.14 27.20 -50.91
N THR A 473 15.06 27.18 -51.67
CA THR A 473 14.75 26.14 -52.64
C THR A 473 15.89 26.09 -53.66
N ARG A 474 16.69 25.01 -53.66
CA ARG A 474 17.63 24.73 -54.76
C ARG A 474 16.83 24.58 -56.05
N PRO A 475 17.27 25.17 -57.15
CA PRO A 475 16.63 24.96 -58.43
C PRO A 475 16.71 23.47 -58.80
N ALA A 476 15.62 22.93 -59.25
CA ALA A 476 15.54 21.56 -59.74
C ALA A 476 16.35 21.44 -61.03
N THR A 477 17.49 20.77 -60.99
CA THR A 477 18.22 20.31 -62.18
C THR A 477 17.84 18.85 -62.42
N GLY A 478 17.23 18.61 -63.59
CA GLY A 478 17.31 17.39 -64.39
C GLY A 478 16.88 16.08 -63.75
N GLN A 479 15.76 15.56 -64.18
CA GLN A 479 15.41 14.14 -64.02
C GLN A 479 16.47 13.24 -64.70
N PRO A 480 16.97 12.18 -64.04
CA PRO A 480 17.54 11.02 -64.69
C PRO A 480 16.44 9.98 -64.92
N GLY A 481 16.43 9.43 -66.13
CA GLY A 481 15.51 8.38 -66.57
C GLY A 481 15.68 7.03 -65.80
N PRO A 482 14.77 6.09 -66.02
CA PRO A 482 14.67 4.87 -65.21
C PRO A 482 15.84 3.91 -65.53
N ALA A 483 16.48 3.42 -64.44
CA ALA A 483 17.47 2.34 -64.49
C ALA A 483 16.77 0.96 -64.64
N PRO A 484 17.38 0.01 -65.34
CA PRO A 484 16.80 -1.30 -65.58
C PRO A 484 16.79 -2.19 -64.36
N GLY A 485 15.75 -3.02 -64.26
CA GLY A 485 15.41 -3.86 -63.12
C GLY A 485 16.47 -4.91 -62.76
N GLY A 486 16.77 -5.00 -61.45
CA GLY A 486 17.47 -6.11 -60.84
C GLY A 486 16.45 -7.20 -60.34
N PRO A 487 16.88 -8.45 -60.20
CA PRO A 487 16.00 -9.56 -59.91
C PRO A 487 15.46 -9.51 -58.45
N PRO A 488 14.25 -10.06 -58.19
CA PRO A 488 13.62 -10.02 -56.90
C PRO A 488 14.35 -10.92 -55.88
N PRO A 489 14.31 -10.59 -54.56
CA PRO A 489 14.94 -11.40 -53.52
C PRO A 489 14.20 -12.73 -53.32
N PRO A 490 14.89 -13.79 -52.82
CA PRO A 490 14.29 -15.10 -52.68
C PRO A 490 13.26 -15.14 -51.53
N ARG A 491 12.15 -15.80 -51.80
CA ARG A 491 11.05 -16.03 -50.84
C ARG A 491 11.52 -16.90 -49.65
N ARG A 492 11.24 -16.46 -48.44
CA ARG A 492 11.42 -17.24 -47.20
C ARG A 492 10.52 -18.49 -47.22
N PRO A 493 11.02 -19.64 -46.76
CA PRO A 493 10.19 -20.85 -46.66
C PRO A 493 9.18 -20.72 -45.52
N PRO A 494 8.00 -21.38 -45.62
CA PRO A 494 6.98 -21.36 -44.60
C PRO A 494 7.40 -22.15 -43.34
N PRO A 495 6.86 -21.81 -42.15
CA PRO A 495 7.17 -22.55 -40.92
C PRO A 495 6.58 -23.97 -40.91
N PRO A 496 7.21 -24.92 -40.19
CA PRO A 496 6.73 -26.30 -40.15
C PRO A 496 5.41 -26.42 -39.37
N ARG A 497 4.52 -27.28 -39.86
CA ARG A 497 3.24 -27.61 -39.23
C ARG A 497 3.44 -28.37 -37.91
N PRO A 498 2.59 -28.16 -36.90
CA PRO A 498 2.65 -28.91 -35.65
C PRO A 498 2.23 -30.35 -35.87
N ARG A 499 3.00 -31.30 -35.34
CA ARG A 499 2.65 -32.73 -35.29
C ARG A 499 1.53 -32.91 -34.26
N GLY A 500 0.46 -33.61 -34.68
CA GLY A 500 -0.63 -34.03 -33.82
C GLY A 500 -0.21 -35.12 -32.83
N PRO A 501 -1.02 -35.37 -31.78
CA PRO A 501 -0.69 -36.34 -30.73
C PRO A 501 -0.84 -37.77 -31.26
N THR A 502 0.18 -38.59 -31.05
CA THR A 502 0.10 -40.03 -31.11
C THR A 502 -0.29 -40.59 -29.75
N ARG A 503 -1.18 -41.50 -29.74
CA ARG A 503 -1.89 -42.28 -28.70
C ARG A 503 -1.15 -42.52 -27.38
#